data_d07b093a56e0186d24a1f798f4d76301
#
_entry.id   d07b093a56e0186d24a1f798f4d76301
#
_cell.length_a   1.000
_cell.length_b   1.000
_cell.length_c   1.000
_cell.angle_alpha   90.00
_cell.angle_beta   90.00
_cell.angle_gamma   90.00
#
_symmetry.space_group_name_H-M   'P 1'
#
loop_
_entity.id
_entity.type
_entity.pdbx_description
1 polymer ?
#
loop_
_entity_poly.entity_id
_entity_poly.type
_entity_poly.pdbx_seq_one_letter_code
_entity_poly.pdbx_strand_id
1 'polypeptide(L)'
;MPNHPAASPAWLSTWMSAGAALSFLLMLSAPSGYSVGGGMLLLGGLAIWWTGRCTRHPHRADTSGQASAPWTVEDRTLCALLLAVFAINTLAVLWHGDSGKYLDQGVRYLLALPVLAGLRRIRLRLDWLAVGLALGLFTTAGIAAWQTRWVGLARAEGFVTSAIPFGDMALTMGFWCLMGAALAATQRRWAWTALLLAGSLAGTYAMIASASRGSLVALPILAILAAIALLRRVHLRPLLGGVAILVAATAIVLATLPVGHFAESRYAAALDEWHAYSQQGDATNNVGSRLEAWKAALISIPERPLLGWGHAQYNTHLQDLISAGRIAPFAGTLSNTHNQFIEIWLHQGSLGLIAFLSLLIAGFWYFCRRLRAPDPTVRVLACCGAALPSAFAAFGLTQVILGRNNGVMFFLVSLAVLWAAMRQAERDAETGGA
;
A
#
# COMPACT_ATOMS: atom_id res chain seq x y z
N MET A 1 -17.39 -27.23 27.72
CA MET A 1 -17.02 -25.88 28.18
C MET A 1 -16.09 -25.30 27.15
N PRO A 2 -16.38 -24.15 26.50
CA PRO A 2 -15.50 -23.55 25.52
C PRO A 2 -14.28 -22.94 26.25
N ASN A 3 -13.09 -23.37 25.83
CA ASN A 3 -11.81 -22.82 26.31
C ASN A 3 -11.70 -21.35 25.86
N HIS A 4 -11.84 -20.41 26.77
CA HIS A 4 -11.55 -19.00 26.52
C HIS A 4 -10.03 -18.83 26.50
N PRO A 5 -9.43 -18.31 25.42
CA PRO A 5 -8.01 -17.98 25.39
C PRO A 5 -7.75 -16.81 26.34
N ALA A 6 -6.65 -16.91 27.10
CA ALA A 6 -6.19 -15.88 28.02
C ALA A 6 -6.02 -14.51 27.31
N ALA A 7 -6.44 -13.44 27.97
CA ALA A 7 -6.24 -12.08 27.47
C ALA A 7 -4.74 -11.79 27.27
N SER A 8 -4.39 -11.15 26.16
CA SER A 8 -2.99 -10.77 25.92
C SER A 8 -2.53 -9.72 26.93
N PRO A 9 -1.28 -9.80 27.44
CA PRO A 9 -0.76 -8.85 28.41
C PRO A 9 -0.86 -7.40 27.90
N ALA A 10 -1.23 -6.45 28.75
CA ALA A 10 -1.43 -5.03 28.40
C ALA A 10 -0.19 -4.40 27.73
N TRP A 11 1.03 -4.82 28.11
CA TRP A 11 2.26 -4.33 27.51
C TRP A 11 2.41 -4.73 26.03
N LEU A 12 1.89 -5.92 25.61
CA LEU A 12 1.89 -6.32 24.21
C LEU A 12 1.00 -5.43 23.35
N SER A 13 -0.17 -5.02 23.86
CA SER A 13 -1.04 -4.05 23.18
C SER A 13 -0.32 -2.71 22.99
N THR A 14 0.37 -2.23 24.05
CA THR A 14 1.19 -1.02 23.97
C THR A 14 2.34 -1.16 22.99
N TRP A 15 3.09 -2.28 23.06
CA TRP A 15 4.20 -2.59 22.17
C TRP A 15 3.78 -2.61 20.69
N MET A 16 2.73 -3.34 20.35
CA MET A 16 2.27 -3.45 18.97
C MET A 16 1.62 -2.15 18.47
N SER A 17 0.95 -1.38 19.34
CA SER A 17 0.45 -0.05 18.97
C SER A 17 1.59 0.92 18.68
N ALA A 18 2.67 0.87 19.48
CA ALA A 18 3.88 1.65 19.21
C ALA A 18 4.55 1.20 17.89
N GLY A 19 4.67 -0.11 17.65
CA GLY A 19 5.21 -0.65 16.41
C GLY A 19 4.41 -0.19 15.19
N ALA A 20 3.09 -0.20 15.27
CA ALA A 20 2.22 0.29 14.19
C ALA A 20 2.40 1.81 13.96
N ALA A 21 2.44 2.62 15.01
CA ALA A 21 2.70 4.06 14.92
C ALA A 21 4.08 4.36 14.33
N LEU A 22 5.13 3.68 14.81
CA LEU A 22 6.50 3.82 14.31
C LEU A 22 6.66 3.37 12.86
N SER A 23 5.89 2.36 12.42
CA SER A 23 5.89 1.96 11.00
C SER A 23 5.53 3.12 10.09
N PHE A 24 4.47 3.89 10.42
CA PHE A 24 4.06 5.04 9.63
C PHE A 24 4.95 6.26 9.85
N LEU A 25 5.41 6.50 11.08
CA LEU A 25 6.32 7.60 11.39
C LEU A 25 7.62 7.51 10.58
N LEU A 26 8.21 6.32 10.51
CA LEU A 26 9.54 6.11 9.93
C LEU A 26 9.51 5.62 8.47
N MET A 27 8.33 5.38 7.91
CA MET A 27 8.15 4.76 6.59
C MET A 27 8.90 5.49 5.48
N LEU A 28 8.81 6.82 5.44
CA LEU A 28 9.38 7.67 4.40
C LEU A 28 10.47 8.61 4.94
N SER A 29 10.64 8.68 6.26
CA SER A 29 11.51 9.66 6.92
C SER A 29 12.88 9.11 7.33
N ALA A 30 13.05 7.80 7.36
CA ALA A 30 14.33 7.20 7.76
C ALA A 30 14.74 6.04 6.83
N PRO A 31 16.05 5.87 6.57
CA PRO A 31 16.56 4.70 5.86
C PRO A 31 16.11 3.40 6.54
N SER A 32 15.43 2.51 5.79
CA SER A 32 14.88 1.26 6.32
C SER A 32 14.01 1.40 7.57
N GLY A 33 13.48 2.61 7.86
CA GLY A 33 12.68 2.91 9.04
C GLY A 33 11.41 2.05 9.15
N TYR A 34 10.87 1.60 8.03
CA TYR A 34 9.76 0.64 7.97
C TYR A 34 10.09 -0.69 8.68
N SER A 35 11.38 -1.07 8.77
CA SER A 35 11.81 -2.30 9.42
C SER A 35 11.68 -2.24 10.94
N VAL A 36 11.82 -1.05 11.55
CA VAL A 36 11.71 -0.88 13.00
C VAL A 36 10.31 -1.24 13.48
N GLY A 37 9.30 -0.53 12.96
CA GLY A 37 7.92 -0.79 13.33
C GLY A 37 7.44 -2.17 12.89
N GLY A 38 7.79 -2.59 11.67
CA GLY A 38 7.49 -3.94 11.15
C GLY A 38 8.08 -5.05 12.01
N GLY A 39 9.35 -4.91 12.45
CA GLY A 39 10.01 -5.84 13.36
C GLY A 39 9.33 -5.90 14.74
N MET A 40 8.93 -4.75 15.31
CA MET A 40 8.18 -4.71 16.56
C MET A 40 6.84 -5.44 16.44
N LEU A 41 6.13 -5.25 15.33
CA LEU A 41 4.85 -5.94 15.06
C LEU A 41 5.06 -7.44 14.91
N LEU A 42 6.10 -7.87 14.19
CA LEU A 42 6.44 -9.28 14.02
C LEU A 42 6.77 -9.95 15.35
N LEU A 43 7.66 -9.35 16.15
CA LEU A 43 8.04 -9.87 17.46
C LEU A 43 6.83 -9.95 18.40
N GLY A 44 5.98 -8.92 18.41
CA GLY A 44 4.73 -8.93 19.16
C GLY A 44 3.76 -10.04 18.71
N GLY A 45 3.60 -10.23 17.42
CA GLY A 45 2.78 -11.30 16.85
C GLY A 45 3.27 -12.70 17.21
N LEU A 46 4.60 -12.93 17.11
CA LEU A 46 5.25 -14.18 17.52
C LEU A 46 5.13 -14.42 19.03
N ALA A 47 5.30 -13.37 19.85
CA ALA A 47 5.14 -13.48 21.30
C ALA A 47 3.71 -13.89 21.70
N ILE A 48 2.69 -13.30 21.05
CA ILE A 48 1.28 -13.69 21.27
C ILE A 48 1.03 -15.14 20.85
N TRP A 49 1.60 -15.56 19.73
CA TRP A 49 1.48 -16.94 19.29
C TRP A 49 2.13 -17.93 20.25
N TRP A 50 3.33 -17.59 20.75
CA TRP A 50 4.08 -18.40 21.72
C TRP A 50 3.35 -18.50 23.06
N THR A 51 2.94 -17.37 23.65
CA THR A 51 2.23 -17.34 24.94
C THR A 51 0.89 -18.06 24.86
N GLY A 52 0.14 -17.93 23.74
CA GLY A 52 -1.10 -18.64 23.52
C GLY A 52 -0.95 -20.17 23.40
N ARG A 53 0.24 -20.70 23.13
CA ARG A 53 0.56 -22.13 23.18
C ARG A 53 0.91 -22.60 24.59
N CYS A 54 1.60 -21.77 25.37
CA CYS A 54 2.02 -22.11 26.73
C CYS A 54 0.87 -22.07 27.74
N THR A 55 -0.19 -21.27 27.51
CA THR A 55 -1.33 -21.14 28.42
C THR A 55 -2.45 -22.16 28.20
N ARG A 56 -2.20 -23.27 27.52
CA ARG A 56 -3.16 -24.38 27.43
C ARG A 56 -3.40 -25.13 28.75
N HIS A 57 -2.99 -24.59 29.92
CA HIS A 57 -3.36 -25.09 31.24
C HIS A 57 -4.70 -24.51 31.69
N PRO A 58 -5.64 -25.36 32.18
CA PRO A 58 -7.07 -25.00 32.35
C PRO A 58 -7.44 -24.22 33.60
N HIS A 59 -6.53 -23.57 34.32
CA HIS A 59 -6.84 -22.90 35.60
C HIS A 59 -6.24 -21.50 35.70
N ARG A 60 -6.95 -20.51 35.13
CA ARG A 60 -7.12 -19.16 35.71
C ARG A 60 -8.13 -18.36 34.90
N ALA A 61 -9.29 -18.12 35.44
CA ALA A 61 -10.25 -17.15 34.92
C ALA A 61 -9.65 -15.75 35.12
N ASP A 62 -9.26 -15.10 34.02
CA ASP A 62 -8.88 -13.69 34.03
C ASP A 62 -10.12 -12.79 34.03
N THR A 63 -10.15 -11.88 35.00
CA THR A 63 -11.24 -10.94 35.33
C THR A 63 -11.40 -9.79 34.30
N SER A 64 -10.70 -9.85 33.15
CA SER A 64 -10.80 -8.84 32.09
C SER A 64 -11.58 -9.32 30.89
N GLY A 65 -12.81 -9.69 31.00
CA GLY A 65 -13.81 -10.15 30.02
C GLY A 65 -13.65 -9.97 28.48
N GLN A 66 -12.45 -9.89 27.97
CA GLN A 66 -12.18 -9.77 26.54
C GLN A 66 -11.73 -11.10 25.94
N ALA A 67 -12.71 -11.97 25.62
CA ALA A 67 -12.49 -13.11 24.75
C ALA A 67 -12.02 -12.62 23.37
N SER A 68 -10.92 -13.19 22.87
CA SER A 68 -10.50 -12.93 21.47
C SER A 68 -11.63 -13.37 20.55
N ALA A 69 -12.15 -12.42 19.74
CA ALA A 69 -13.21 -12.74 18.80
C ALA A 69 -12.78 -13.87 17.85
N PRO A 70 -13.67 -14.79 17.54
CA PRO A 70 -13.37 -15.92 16.67
C PRO A 70 -12.93 -15.41 15.29
N TRP A 71 -12.03 -16.15 14.67
CA TRP A 71 -11.59 -15.85 13.30
C TRP A 71 -12.74 -16.07 12.32
N THR A 72 -13.04 -15.02 11.56
CA THR A 72 -14.05 -15.06 10.52
C THR A 72 -13.52 -15.75 9.25
N VAL A 73 -14.42 -16.06 8.32
CA VAL A 73 -14.05 -16.56 7.00
C VAL A 73 -13.15 -15.56 6.27
N GLU A 74 -13.44 -14.25 6.39
CA GLU A 74 -12.63 -13.20 5.78
C GLU A 74 -11.19 -13.16 6.32
N ASP A 75 -11.01 -13.29 7.66
CA ASP A 75 -9.69 -13.39 8.29
C ASP A 75 -8.87 -14.57 7.71
N ARG A 76 -9.53 -15.75 7.61
CA ARG A 76 -8.90 -16.97 7.09
C ARG A 76 -8.57 -16.83 5.61
N THR A 77 -9.46 -16.23 4.83
CA THR A 77 -9.22 -15.99 3.40
C THR A 77 -8.06 -15.04 3.17
N LEU A 78 -7.95 -13.93 3.91
CA LEU A 78 -6.78 -13.05 3.81
C LEU A 78 -5.48 -13.78 4.14
N CYS A 79 -5.46 -14.60 5.20
CA CYS A 79 -4.29 -15.41 5.53
C CYS A 79 -3.96 -16.44 4.43
N ALA A 80 -4.97 -17.09 3.88
CA ALA A 80 -4.78 -18.06 2.79
C ALA A 80 -4.22 -17.39 1.52
N LEU A 81 -4.68 -16.17 1.20
CA LEU A 81 -4.18 -15.41 0.05
C LEU A 81 -2.75 -14.91 0.26
N LEU A 82 -2.41 -14.43 1.46
CA LEU A 82 -1.02 -14.08 1.80
C LEU A 82 -0.10 -15.31 1.67
N LEU A 83 -0.55 -16.46 2.17
CA LEU A 83 0.19 -17.71 2.05
C LEU A 83 0.29 -18.18 0.59
N ALA A 84 -0.75 -17.99 -0.21
CA ALA A 84 -0.74 -18.35 -1.64
C ALA A 84 0.27 -17.50 -2.41
N VAL A 85 0.32 -16.18 -2.18
CA VAL A 85 1.32 -15.30 -2.82
C VAL A 85 2.73 -15.72 -2.42
N PHE A 86 2.97 -16.01 -1.12
CA PHE A 86 4.26 -16.55 -0.65
C PHE A 86 4.62 -17.86 -1.35
N ALA A 87 3.68 -18.82 -1.35
CA ALA A 87 3.93 -20.17 -1.87
C ALA A 87 4.23 -20.16 -3.38
N ILE A 88 3.48 -19.37 -4.15
CA ILE A 88 3.68 -19.28 -5.60
C ILE A 88 4.98 -18.54 -5.93
N ASN A 89 5.29 -17.43 -5.22
CA ASN A 89 6.58 -16.77 -5.39
C ASN A 89 7.73 -17.73 -5.11
N THR A 90 7.67 -18.46 -3.97
CA THR A 90 8.70 -19.43 -3.59
C THR A 90 8.81 -20.55 -4.62
N LEU A 91 7.67 -21.09 -5.09
CA LEU A 91 7.65 -22.12 -6.11
C LEU A 91 8.30 -21.64 -7.41
N ALA A 92 7.97 -20.43 -7.88
CA ALA A 92 8.55 -19.86 -9.10
C ALA A 92 10.07 -19.68 -8.97
N VAL A 93 10.55 -19.11 -7.85
CA VAL A 93 11.99 -18.92 -7.61
C VAL A 93 12.75 -20.25 -7.59
N LEU A 94 12.22 -21.26 -6.90
CA LEU A 94 12.84 -22.58 -6.83
C LEU A 94 12.78 -23.33 -8.18
N TRP A 95 11.66 -23.25 -8.89
CA TRP A 95 11.45 -23.88 -10.19
C TRP A 95 12.43 -23.36 -11.26
N HIS A 96 12.66 -22.03 -11.25
CA HIS A 96 13.55 -21.40 -12.23
C HIS A 96 15.03 -21.38 -11.79
N GLY A 97 15.33 -21.79 -10.57
CA GLY A 97 16.69 -21.73 -10.01
C GLY A 97 17.17 -20.29 -9.81
N ASP A 98 16.25 -19.35 -9.58
CA ASP A 98 16.57 -17.95 -9.37
C ASP A 98 17.34 -17.74 -8.06
N SER A 99 18.11 -16.63 -7.99
CA SER A 99 18.85 -16.26 -6.80
C SER A 99 17.92 -16.09 -5.58
N GLY A 100 18.36 -16.53 -4.40
CA GLY A 100 17.64 -16.44 -3.12
C GLY A 100 17.18 -15.02 -2.76
N LYS A 101 17.77 -13.98 -3.35
CA LYS A 101 17.32 -12.58 -3.17
C LYS A 101 15.85 -12.36 -3.58
N TYR A 102 15.34 -13.15 -4.53
CA TYR A 102 13.96 -13.07 -4.98
C TYR A 102 12.95 -13.75 -4.04
N LEU A 103 13.44 -14.54 -3.07
CA LEU A 103 12.62 -15.06 -1.98
C LEU A 103 12.26 -13.99 -0.94
N ASP A 104 13.09 -12.95 -0.80
CA ASP A 104 12.93 -11.92 0.24
C ASP A 104 11.55 -11.23 0.17
N GLN A 105 11.06 -10.96 -1.02
CA GLN A 105 9.73 -10.36 -1.21
C GLN A 105 8.61 -11.33 -0.81
N GLY A 106 8.68 -12.58 -1.24
CA GLY A 106 7.71 -13.62 -0.89
C GLY A 106 7.65 -13.89 0.61
N VAL A 107 8.80 -13.99 1.27
CA VAL A 107 8.90 -14.23 2.72
C VAL A 107 8.17 -13.16 3.53
N ARG A 108 8.09 -11.91 3.08
CA ARG A 108 7.35 -10.85 3.78
C ARG A 108 5.86 -11.12 3.86
N TYR A 109 5.25 -11.74 2.84
CA TYR A 109 3.85 -12.16 2.88
C TYR A 109 3.65 -13.24 3.95
N LEU A 110 4.60 -14.17 4.12
CA LEU A 110 4.56 -15.16 5.19
C LEU A 110 4.70 -14.49 6.57
N LEU A 111 5.63 -13.55 6.72
CA LEU A 111 5.85 -12.81 7.97
C LEU A 111 4.68 -11.87 8.33
N ALA A 112 3.85 -11.48 7.39
CA ALA A 112 2.62 -10.73 7.66
C ALA A 112 1.56 -11.55 8.41
N LEU A 113 1.59 -12.89 8.34
CA LEU A 113 0.63 -13.76 9.03
C LEU A 113 0.68 -13.64 10.56
N PRO A 114 1.84 -13.80 11.23
CA PRO A 114 1.92 -13.60 12.69
C PRO A 114 1.62 -12.15 13.09
N VAL A 115 1.95 -11.15 12.27
CA VAL A 115 1.59 -9.75 12.50
C VAL A 115 0.07 -9.59 12.52
N LEU A 116 -0.62 -10.06 11.48
CA LEU A 116 -2.09 -10.01 11.39
C LEU A 116 -2.74 -10.78 12.55
N ALA A 117 -2.26 -11.98 12.84
CA ALA A 117 -2.77 -12.81 13.93
C ALA A 117 -2.59 -12.15 15.31
N GLY A 118 -1.45 -11.50 15.53
CA GLY A 118 -1.17 -10.77 16.75
C GLY A 118 -2.06 -9.53 16.90
N LEU A 119 -2.14 -8.71 15.87
CA LEU A 119 -2.97 -7.49 15.85
C LEU A 119 -4.46 -7.79 16.07
N ARG A 120 -4.96 -8.95 15.60
CA ARG A 120 -6.35 -9.38 15.84
C ARG A 120 -6.65 -9.72 17.32
N ARG A 121 -5.64 -9.99 18.12
CA ARG A 121 -5.75 -10.41 19.53
C ARG A 121 -5.50 -9.30 20.54
N ILE A 122 -5.04 -8.14 20.09
CA ILE A 122 -4.78 -6.99 20.96
C ILE A 122 -5.78 -5.88 20.67
N ARG A 123 -5.80 -4.87 21.56
CA ARG A 123 -6.51 -3.61 21.34
C ARG A 123 -5.53 -2.56 20.86
N LEU A 124 -5.65 -2.16 19.58
CA LEU A 124 -4.85 -1.09 18.99
C LEU A 124 -5.28 0.28 19.54
N ARG A 125 -4.31 1.12 19.84
CA ARG A 125 -4.51 2.52 20.22
C ARG A 125 -4.58 3.38 18.95
N LEU A 126 -5.78 3.68 18.46
CA LEU A 126 -6.00 4.42 17.23
C LEU A 126 -5.41 5.84 17.27
N ASP A 127 -5.38 6.47 18.45
CA ASP A 127 -4.75 7.79 18.64
C ASP A 127 -3.23 7.72 18.35
N TRP A 128 -2.56 6.62 18.70
CA TRP A 128 -1.14 6.44 18.39
C TRP A 128 -0.89 6.29 16.89
N LEU A 129 -1.78 5.59 16.19
CA LEU A 129 -1.72 5.50 14.73
C LEU A 129 -1.89 6.87 14.08
N ALA A 130 -2.85 7.66 14.55
CA ALA A 130 -3.10 9.01 14.06
C ALA A 130 -1.88 9.92 14.25
N VAL A 131 -1.23 9.86 15.44
CA VAL A 131 0.01 10.60 15.71
C VAL A 131 1.14 10.12 14.81
N GLY A 132 1.35 8.80 14.71
CA GLY A 132 2.39 8.22 13.86
C GLY A 132 2.26 8.63 12.38
N LEU A 133 1.03 8.62 11.86
CA LEU A 133 0.72 9.08 10.49
C LEU A 133 1.01 10.57 10.32
N ALA A 134 0.49 11.44 11.21
CA ALA A 134 0.65 12.89 11.08
C ALA A 134 2.13 13.30 11.20
N LEU A 135 2.84 12.81 12.23
CA LEU A 135 4.27 13.11 12.42
C LEU A 135 5.12 12.54 11.30
N GLY A 136 4.80 11.33 10.81
CA GLY A 136 5.47 10.73 9.65
C GLY A 136 5.32 11.59 8.39
N LEU A 137 4.15 12.20 8.17
CA LEU A 137 3.94 13.09 7.04
C LEU A 137 4.60 14.45 7.21
N PHE A 138 4.67 15.00 8.44
CA PHE A 138 5.42 16.24 8.69
C PHE A 138 6.90 16.05 8.41
N THR A 139 7.50 14.96 8.89
CA THR A 139 8.91 14.65 8.59
C THR A 139 9.12 14.39 7.10
N THR A 140 8.21 13.68 6.44
CA THR A 140 8.25 13.42 5.00
C THR A 140 8.19 14.73 4.19
N ALA A 141 7.29 15.66 4.55
CA ALA A 141 7.19 16.98 3.92
C ALA A 141 8.44 17.83 4.17
N GLY A 142 8.99 17.79 5.39
CA GLY A 142 10.25 18.46 5.72
C GLY A 142 11.42 17.95 4.87
N ILE A 143 11.54 16.63 4.69
CA ILE A 143 12.54 16.01 3.81
C ILE A 143 12.33 16.43 2.36
N ALA A 144 11.09 16.40 1.87
CA ALA A 144 10.76 16.82 0.51
C ALA A 144 11.12 18.30 0.27
N ALA A 145 10.82 19.19 1.23
CA ALA A 145 11.19 20.59 1.15
C ALA A 145 12.72 20.79 1.16
N TRP A 146 13.41 20.06 2.04
CA TRP A 146 14.88 20.10 2.11
C TRP A 146 15.52 19.64 0.81
N GLN A 147 15.08 18.50 0.27
CA GLN A 147 15.62 17.95 -0.98
C GLN A 147 15.39 18.88 -2.18
N THR A 148 14.22 19.50 -2.29
CA THR A 148 13.90 20.32 -3.47
C THR A 148 14.42 21.74 -3.36
N ARG A 149 14.49 22.34 -2.14
CA ARG A 149 14.87 23.76 -1.97
C ARG A 149 16.33 23.98 -1.63
N TRP A 150 16.96 23.07 -0.86
CA TRP A 150 18.34 23.22 -0.39
C TRP A 150 19.31 22.28 -1.10
N VAL A 151 18.89 21.01 -1.37
CA VAL A 151 19.73 20.10 -2.15
C VAL A 151 19.60 20.33 -3.64
N GLY A 152 18.52 20.98 -4.10
CA GLY A 152 18.30 21.29 -5.52
C GLY A 152 17.84 20.08 -6.35
N LEU A 153 17.32 19.03 -5.73
CA LEU A 153 16.78 17.90 -6.49
C LEU A 153 15.52 18.33 -7.24
N ALA A 154 15.42 17.96 -8.50
CA ALA A 154 14.23 18.22 -9.33
C ALA A 154 12.98 17.51 -8.81
N ARG A 155 13.15 16.45 -8.00
CA ARG A 155 12.07 15.62 -7.43
C ARG A 155 12.46 15.14 -6.04
N ALA A 156 11.52 15.25 -5.10
CA ALA A 156 11.72 14.64 -3.79
C ALA A 156 11.60 13.11 -3.86
N GLU A 157 12.53 12.39 -3.26
CA GLU A 157 12.59 10.92 -3.30
C GLU A 157 12.81 10.26 -1.94
N GLY A 158 12.94 11.06 -0.88
CA GLY A 158 13.29 10.58 0.45
C GLY A 158 14.73 10.07 0.53
N PHE A 159 15.07 9.32 1.56
CA PHE A 159 16.43 8.81 1.77
C PHE A 159 16.66 7.40 1.22
N VAL A 160 15.61 6.62 0.96
CA VAL A 160 15.70 5.19 0.63
C VAL A 160 14.77 4.73 -0.47
N THR A 161 14.02 5.63 -1.06
CA THR A 161 13.07 5.29 -2.11
C THR A 161 13.36 6.11 -3.36
N SER A 162 12.64 5.88 -4.42
CA SER A 162 12.63 6.78 -5.58
C SER A 162 11.42 7.69 -5.50
N ALA A 163 11.44 8.78 -6.25
CA ALA A 163 10.39 9.80 -6.22
C ALA A 163 8.96 9.23 -6.41
N ILE A 164 8.79 8.19 -7.24
CA ILE A 164 7.46 7.62 -7.50
C ILE A 164 6.88 6.93 -6.25
N PRO A 165 7.49 5.89 -5.66
CA PRO A 165 6.97 5.28 -4.44
C PRO A 165 6.88 6.26 -3.26
N PHE A 166 7.79 7.24 -3.17
CA PHE A 166 7.74 8.27 -2.14
C PHE A 166 6.43 9.08 -2.23
N GLY A 167 6.08 9.58 -3.41
CA GLY A 167 4.84 10.32 -3.63
C GLY A 167 3.58 9.46 -3.46
N ASP A 168 3.61 8.22 -3.94
CA ASP A 168 2.50 7.28 -3.88
C ASP A 168 2.12 6.93 -2.43
N MET A 169 3.11 6.64 -1.60
CA MET A 169 2.90 6.35 -0.17
C MET A 169 2.52 7.62 0.60
N ALA A 170 3.12 8.77 0.30
CA ALA A 170 2.76 10.05 0.92
C ALA A 170 1.30 10.42 0.64
N LEU A 171 0.82 10.24 -0.60
CA LEU A 171 -0.58 10.42 -0.98
C LEU A 171 -1.50 9.50 -0.17
N THR A 172 -1.16 8.22 -0.07
CA THR A 172 -1.99 7.23 0.63
C THR A 172 -2.10 7.55 2.12
N MET A 173 -0.98 7.88 2.78
CA MET A 173 -0.97 8.30 4.18
C MET A 173 -1.70 9.62 4.38
N GLY A 174 -1.55 10.59 3.45
CA GLY A 174 -2.26 11.86 3.45
C GLY A 174 -3.78 11.68 3.35
N PHE A 175 -4.22 10.75 2.51
CA PHE A 175 -5.62 10.36 2.40
C PHE A 175 -6.15 9.76 3.71
N TRP A 176 -5.39 8.90 4.39
CA TRP A 176 -5.79 8.36 5.69
C TRP A 176 -5.89 9.44 6.76
N CYS A 177 -4.97 10.42 6.76
CA CYS A 177 -5.09 11.59 7.63
C CYS A 177 -6.36 12.39 7.34
N LEU A 178 -6.72 12.61 6.08
CA LEU A 178 -7.95 13.31 5.70
C LEU A 178 -9.18 12.60 6.22
N MET A 179 -9.25 11.27 6.04
CA MET A 179 -10.36 10.46 6.53
C MET A 179 -10.44 10.44 8.05
N GLY A 180 -9.28 10.36 8.74
CA GLY A 180 -9.19 10.49 10.19
C GLY A 180 -9.62 11.88 10.69
N ALA A 181 -9.28 12.95 9.97
CA ALA A 181 -9.73 14.32 10.29
C ALA A 181 -11.26 14.46 10.17
N ALA A 182 -11.84 13.87 9.12
CA ALA A 182 -13.31 13.83 8.96
C ALA A 182 -13.98 13.10 10.13
N LEU A 183 -13.42 11.97 10.59
CA LEU A 183 -13.91 11.25 11.76
C LEU A 183 -13.80 12.10 13.03
N ALA A 184 -12.64 12.69 13.28
CA ALA A 184 -12.38 13.54 14.46
C ALA A 184 -13.33 14.76 14.50
N ALA A 185 -13.65 15.36 13.33
CA ALA A 185 -14.60 16.46 13.23
C ALA A 185 -16.01 16.03 13.60
N THR A 186 -16.48 14.84 13.18
CA THR A 186 -17.80 14.31 13.59
C THR A 186 -17.90 14.06 15.09
N GLN A 187 -16.77 13.74 15.73
CA GLN A 187 -16.63 13.53 17.18
C GLN A 187 -16.34 14.83 17.94
N ARG A 188 -16.30 16.01 17.25
CA ARG A 188 -15.94 17.33 17.82
C ARG A 188 -14.55 17.38 18.47
N ARG A 189 -13.63 16.52 18.04
CA ARG A 189 -12.24 16.48 18.54
C ARG A 189 -11.37 17.43 17.69
N TRP A 190 -11.58 18.74 17.82
CA TRP A 190 -11.02 19.76 16.93
C TRP A 190 -9.50 19.77 16.85
N ALA A 191 -8.79 19.50 17.98
CA ALA A 191 -7.32 19.41 17.98
C ALA A 191 -6.84 18.25 17.09
N TRP A 192 -7.50 17.11 17.13
CA TRP A 192 -7.21 15.97 16.25
C TRP A 192 -7.58 16.24 14.80
N THR A 193 -8.68 16.95 14.58
CA THR A 193 -9.06 17.40 13.23
C THR A 193 -7.96 18.29 12.64
N ALA A 194 -7.49 19.28 13.37
CA ALA A 194 -6.44 20.18 12.92
C ALA A 194 -5.11 19.43 12.67
N LEU A 195 -4.69 18.56 13.59
CA LEU A 195 -3.47 17.75 13.46
C LEU A 195 -3.50 16.90 12.18
N LEU A 196 -4.61 16.19 11.95
CA LEU A 196 -4.74 15.26 10.83
C LEU A 196 -4.94 15.99 9.50
N LEU A 197 -5.63 17.14 9.48
CA LEU A 197 -5.69 18.00 8.29
C LEU A 197 -4.31 18.53 7.92
N ALA A 198 -3.54 19.00 8.90
CA ALA A 198 -2.17 19.44 8.66
C ALA A 198 -1.29 18.28 8.14
N GLY A 199 -1.46 17.07 8.68
CA GLY A 199 -0.80 15.85 8.16
C GLY A 199 -1.20 15.54 6.73
N SER A 200 -2.49 15.67 6.39
CA SER A 200 -2.98 15.48 5.00
C SER A 200 -2.36 16.49 4.03
N LEU A 201 -2.29 17.76 4.42
CA LEU A 201 -1.63 18.82 3.63
C LEU A 201 -0.13 18.53 3.44
N ALA A 202 0.54 18.06 4.50
CA ALA A 202 1.95 17.68 4.44
C ALA A 202 2.18 16.49 3.46
N GLY A 203 1.30 15.49 3.49
CA GLY A 203 1.34 14.37 2.55
C GLY A 203 1.09 14.80 1.10
N THR A 204 0.13 15.70 0.89
CA THR A 204 -0.14 16.30 -0.43
C THR A 204 1.07 17.08 -0.93
N TYR A 205 1.70 17.89 -0.08
CA TYR A 205 2.92 18.60 -0.44
C TYR A 205 4.05 17.65 -0.85
N ALA A 206 4.30 16.60 -0.07
CA ALA A 206 5.33 15.61 -0.39
C ALA A 206 5.05 14.87 -1.71
N MET A 207 3.78 14.53 -1.98
CA MET A 207 3.34 13.94 -3.24
C MET A 207 3.62 14.88 -4.42
N ILE A 208 3.25 16.16 -4.31
CA ILE A 208 3.52 17.17 -5.34
C ILE A 208 5.02 17.32 -5.56
N ALA A 209 5.81 17.48 -4.49
CA ALA A 209 7.27 17.63 -4.57
C ALA A 209 7.97 16.41 -5.18
N SER A 210 7.36 15.21 -5.09
CA SER A 210 7.87 14.00 -5.74
C SER A 210 7.65 14.00 -7.25
N ALA A 211 6.73 14.84 -7.76
CA ALA A 211 6.32 14.88 -9.17
C ALA A 211 5.94 13.49 -9.74
N SER A 212 5.30 12.64 -8.90
CA SER A 212 4.83 11.31 -9.32
C SER A 212 3.53 11.43 -10.09
N ARG A 213 3.53 11.07 -11.38
CA ARG A 213 2.31 10.99 -12.20
C ARG A 213 1.45 9.78 -11.79
N GLY A 214 2.07 8.70 -11.32
CA GLY A 214 1.38 7.50 -10.85
C GLY A 214 0.41 7.78 -9.70
N SER A 215 0.79 8.67 -8.80
CA SER A 215 -0.05 9.10 -7.67
C SER A 215 -1.38 9.72 -8.13
N LEU A 216 -1.38 10.45 -9.25
CA LEU A 216 -2.58 11.12 -9.77
C LEU A 216 -3.65 10.12 -10.25
N VAL A 217 -3.25 8.95 -10.73
CA VAL A 217 -4.18 7.90 -11.18
C VAL A 217 -5.04 7.37 -10.03
N ALA A 218 -4.52 7.38 -8.80
CA ALA A 218 -5.26 6.92 -7.62
C ALA A 218 -6.27 7.96 -7.10
N LEU A 219 -6.09 9.26 -7.35
CA LEU A 219 -6.91 10.33 -6.78
C LEU A 219 -8.43 10.16 -7.03
N PRO A 220 -8.91 9.92 -8.28
CA PRO A 220 -10.34 9.76 -8.51
C PRO A 220 -10.91 8.56 -7.76
N ILE A 221 -10.17 7.47 -7.64
CA ILE A 221 -10.61 6.28 -6.91
C ILE A 221 -10.72 6.59 -5.41
N LEU A 222 -9.73 7.25 -4.83
CA LEU A 222 -9.73 7.68 -3.43
C LEU A 222 -10.88 8.65 -3.15
N ALA A 223 -11.14 9.59 -4.05
CA ALA A 223 -12.27 10.53 -3.94
C ALA A 223 -13.64 9.82 -3.93
N ILE A 224 -13.81 8.84 -4.79
CA ILE A 224 -15.06 8.03 -4.85
C ILE A 224 -15.24 7.26 -3.55
N LEU A 225 -14.19 6.63 -3.02
CA LEU A 225 -14.22 5.90 -1.75
C LEU A 225 -14.57 6.82 -0.58
N ALA A 226 -13.95 8.00 -0.50
CA ALA A 226 -14.27 9.01 0.50
C ALA A 226 -15.71 9.47 0.40
N ALA A 227 -16.21 9.75 -0.79
CA ALA A 227 -17.59 10.15 -1.02
C ALA A 227 -18.58 9.07 -0.56
N ILE A 228 -18.34 7.80 -0.88
CA ILE A 228 -19.20 6.69 -0.45
C ILE A 228 -19.21 6.56 1.08
N ALA A 229 -18.04 6.71 1.74
CA ALA A 229 -17.91 6.55 3.19
C ALA A 229 -18.51 7.74 3.98
N LEU A 230 -18.39 8.96 3.46
CA LEU A 230 -18.79 10.18 4.18
C LEU A 230 -20.23 10.60 3.89
N LEU A 231 -20.74 10.33 2.69
CA LEU A 231 -22.09 10.72 2.27
C LEU A 231 -23.09 9.59 2.57
N ARG A 232 -23.94 9.79 3.58
CA ARG A 232 -24.95 8.79 3.99
C ARG A 232 -26.00 8.49 2.91
N ARG A 233 -26.33 9.48 2.06
CA ARG A 233 -27.20 9.32 0.89
C ARG A 233 -26.42 9.84 -0.31
N VAL A 234 -25.82 8.94 -1.05
CA VAL A 234 -25.15 9.29 -2.30
C VAL A 234 -26.21 9.51 -3.35
N HIS A 235 -26.68 10.75 -3.47
CA HIS A 235 -27.31 11.20 -4.70
C HIS A 235 -26.21 11.40 -5.73
N LEU A 236 -26.40 10.92 -6.93
CA LEU A 236 -25.39 10.98 -8.01
C LEU A 236 -24.91 12.43 -8.26
N ARG A 237 -25.79 13.42 -8.11
CA ARG A 237 -25.49 14.84 -8.30
C ARG A 237 -24.44 15.38 -7.32
N PRO A 238 -24.57 15.25 -5.96
CA PRO A 238 -23.52 15.71 -5.04
C PRO A 238 -22.23 14.87 -5.13
N LEU A 239 -22.30 13.59 -5.51
CA LEU A 239 -21.11 12.78 -5.79
C LEU A 239 -20.35 13.33 -6.98
N LEU A 240 -21.02 13.57 -8.11
CA LEU A 240 -20.41 14.19 -9.30
C LEU A 240 -19.90 15.60 -9.00
N GLY A 241 -20.66 16.38 -8.21
CA GLY A 241 -20.22 17.69 -7.74
C GLY A 241 -18.95 17.62 -6.88
N GLY A 242 -18.88 16.69 -5.93
CA GLY A 242 -17.71 16.46 -5.08
C GLY A 242 -16.48 16.03 -5.89
N VAL A 243 -16.65 15.12 -6.84
CA VAL A 243 -15.60 14.70 -7.77
C VAL A 243 -15.16 15.87 -8.65
N ALA A 244 -16.08 16.66 -9.18
CA ALA A 244 -15.80 17.83 -9.99
C ALA A 244 -15.03 18.90 -9.19
N ILE A 245 -15.42 19.16 -7.92
CA ILE A 245 -14.71 20.08 -7.02
C ILE A 245 -13.30 19.57 -6.74
N LEU A 246 -13.12 18.27 -6.48
CA LEU A 246 -11.80 17.70 -6.24
C LEU A 246 -10.92 17.78 -7.49
N VAL A 247 -11.48 17.47 -8.66
CA VAL A 247 -10.76 17.61 -9.94
C VAL A 247 -10.42 19.08 -10.19
N ALA A 248 -11.35 20.01 -9.97
CA ALA A 248 -11.12 21.44 -10.10
C ALA A 248 -10.09 21.95 -9.08
N ALA A 249 -10.18 21.54 -7.81
CA ALA A 249 -9.20 21.90 -6.79
C ALA A 249 -7.81 21.35 -7.12
N THR A 250 -7.72 20.11 -7.60
CA THR A 250 -6.46 19.53 -8.08
C THR A 250 -5.93 20.29 -9.29
N ALA A 251 -6.79 20.65 -10.24
CA ALA A 251 -6.40 21.47 -11.40
C ALA A 251 -5.94 22.88 -10.99
N ILE A 252 -6.64 23.52 -10.05
CA ILE A 252 -6.25 24.83 -9.52
C ILE A 252 -4.90 24.74 -8.78
N VAL A 253 -4.69 23.72 -7.93
CA VAL A 253 -3.42 23.50 -7.25
C VAL A 253 -2.30 23.26 -8.26
N LEU A 254 -2.56 22.50 -9.33
CA LEU A 254 -1.61 22.28 -10.41
C LEU A 254 -1.34 23.55 -11.24
N ALA A 255 -2.32 24.44 -11.39
CA ALA A 255 -2.19 25.68 -12.15
C ALA A 255 -1.59 26.85 -11.36
N THR A 256 -1.81 26.90 -10.04
CA THR A 256 -1.38 28.05 -9.20
C THR A 256 -0.02 27.87 -8.53
N LEU A 257 0.42 26.62 -8.36
CA LEU A 257 1.79 26.37 -7.93
C LEU A 257 2.73 26.49 -9.14
N PRO A 258 4.02 26.86 -8.96
CA PRO A 258 5.02 26.80 -10.04
C PRO A 258 5.16 25.40 -10.67
N VAL A 259 4.38 24.44 -10.18
CA VAL A 259 4.11 23.11 -10.72
C VAL A 259 3.27 23.16 -12.01
N GLY A 260 2.55 24.23 -12.33
CA GLY A 260 1.73 24.34 -13.56
C GLY A 260 2.58 24.24 -14.81
N HIS A 261 3.65 25.00 -14.90
CA HIS A 261 4.63 24.86 -15.98
C HIS A 261 5.31 23.49 -15.99
N PHE A 262 5.47 22.87 -14.80
CA PHE A 262 6.05 21.54 -14.69
C PHE A 262 5.08 20.45 -15.16
N ALA A 263 3.79 20.55 -14.84
CA ALA A 263 2.77 19.59 -15.30
C ALA A 263 2.54 19.67 -16.81
N GLU A 264 2.44 20.89 -17.36
CA GLU A 264 2.33 21.11 -18.81
C GLU A 264 3.57 20.61 -19.55
N SER A 265 4.76 20.97 -19.09
CA SER A 265 6.02 20.51 -19.69
C SER A 265 6.17 18.99 -19.65
N ARG A 266 5.68 18.36 -18.57
CA ARG A 266 5.73 16.89 -18.40
C ARG A 266 4.70 16.16 -19.26
N TYR A 267 3.52 16.75 -19.47
CA TYR A 267 2.51 16.18 -20.37
C TYR A 267 2.96 16.33 -21.82
N ALA A 268 3.42 17.50 -22.21
CA ALA A 268 4.01 17.76 -23.53
C ALA A 268 5.19 16.81 -23.79
N ALA A 269 6.14 16.72 -22.84
CA ALA A 269 7.25 15.78 -22.95
C ALA A 269 6.81 14.33 -23.11
N ALA A 270 5.72 13.90 -22.43
CA ALA A 270 5.22 12.52 -22.60
C ALA A 270 4.59 12.29 -23.99
N LEU A 271 3.94 13.31 -24.56
CA LEU A 271 3.43 13.26 -25.93
C LEU A 271 4.59 13.24 -26.94
N ASP A 272 5.60 14.09 -26.72
CA ASP A 272 6.79 14.14 -27.57
C ASP A 272 7.56 12.79 -27.52
N GLU A 273 7.73 12.22 -26.31
CA GLU A 273 8.32 10.89 -26.11
C GLU A 273 7.50 9.79 -26.81
N TRP A 274 6.16 9.87 -26.76
CA TRP A 274 5.28 8.96 -27.49
C TRP A 274 5.42 9.12 -29.01
N HIS A 275 5.45 10.36 -29.52
CA HIS A 275 5.65 10.62 -30.96
C HIS A 275 7.03 10.16 -31.43
N ALA A 276 8.08 10.41 -30.64
CA ALA A 276 9.43 9.93 -30.95
C ALA A 276 9.48 8.40 -31.03
N TYR A 277 8.82 7.71 -30.09
CA TYR A 277 8.73 6.25 -30.11
C TYR A 277 7.89 5.74 -31.30
N SER A 278 6.68 6.30 -31.50
CA SER A 278 5.74 5.80 -32.52
C SER A 278 6.17 6.09 -33.96
N GLN A 279 6.88 7.21 -34.21
CA GLN A 279 7.28 7.65 -35.53
C GLN A 279 8.74 7.34 -35.89
N GLN A 280 9.62 7.35 -34.87
CA GLN A 280 11.07 7.22 -35.06
C GLN A 280 11.64 5.94 -34.43
N GLY A 281 10.81 5.19 -33.65
CA GLY A 281 11.27 4.01 -32.95
C GLY A 281 12.21 4.29 -31.75
N ASP A 282 12.21 5.55 -31.24
CA ASP A 282 13.08 5.93 -30.13
C ASP A 282 12.63 5.27 -28.81
N ALA A 283 13.29 4.18 -28.48
CA ALA A 283 13.09 3.43 -27.26
C ALA A 283 13.91 3.94 -26.06
N THR A 284 14.72 5.02 -26.22
CA THR A 284 15.65 5.49 -25.17
C THR A 284 15.00 6.44 -24.17
N ASN A 285 13.85 7.02 -24.54
CA ASN A 285 13.07 7.89 -23.65
C ASN A 285 12.22 7.10 -22.64
N ASN A 286 11.61 7.82 -21.65
CA ASN A 286 10.86 7.15 -20.56
C ASN A 286 9.61 6.41 -21.01
N VAL A 287 8.92 6.87 -22.06
CA VAL A 287 7.72 6.23 -22.62
C VAL A 287 8.12 5.04 -23.49
N GLY A 288 9.01 5.25 -24.44
CA GLY A 288 9.45 4.22 -25.38
C GLY A 288 10.10 3.04 -24.70
N SER A 289 10.95 3.28 -23.67
CA SER A 289 11.59 2.21 -22.91
C SER A 289 10.59 1.29 -22.20
N ARG A 290 9.53 1.87 -21.61
CA ARG A 290 8.46 1.07 -20.97
C ARG A 290 7.65 0.28 -21.98
N LEU A 291 7.34 0.88 -23.14
CA LEU A 291 6.61 0.21 -24.20
C LEU A 291 7.40 -0.97 -24.78
N GLU A 292 8.70 -0.81 -24.97
CA GLU A 292 9.57 -1.91 -25.41
C GLU A 292 9.66 -3.02 -24.34
N ALA A 293 9.76 -2.65 -23.04
CA ALA A 293 9.74 -3.64 -21.98
C ALA A 293 8.40 -4.41 -21.92
N TRP A 294 7.27 -3.70 -22.12
CA TRP A 294 5.95 -4.35 -22.18
C TRP A 294 5.81 -5.23 -23.42
N LYS A 295 6.28 -4.78 -24.57
CA LYS A 295 6.31 -5.56 -25.81
C LYS A 295 7.12 -6.85 -25.60
N ALA A 296 8.33 -6.76 -25.02
CA ALA A 296 9.16 -7.92 -24.71
C ALA A 296 8.43 -8.89 -23.77
N ALA A 297 7.82 -8.38 -22.70
CA ALA A 297 7.06 -9.20 -21.76
C ALA A 297 5.86 -9.88 -22.43
N LEU A 298 5.05 -9.16 -23.20
CA LEU A 298 3.86 -9.69 -23.87
C LEU A 298 4.20 -10.74 -24.94
N ILE A 299 5.36 -10.64 -25.58
CA ILE A 299 5.87 -11.67 -26.49
C ILE A 299 6.27 -12.93 -25.72
N SER A 300 6.88 -12.76 -24.52
CA SER A 300 7.46 -13.85 -23.74
C SER A 300 6.43 -14.62 -22.91
N ILE A 301 5.39 -13.94 -22.40
CA ILE A 301 4.38 -14.53 -21.50
C ILE A 301 3.69 -15.78 -22.08
N PRO A 302 3.25 -15.81 -23.36
CA PRO A 302 2.58 -16.98 -23.93
C PRO A 302 3.46 -18.24 -24.00
N GLU A 303 4.78 -18.09 -24.01
CA GLU A 303 5.71 -19.22 -24.08
C GLU A 303 5.79 -19.98 -22.75
N ARG A 304 5.56 -19.27 -21.61
CA ARG A 304 5.57 -19.86 -20.25
C ARG A 304 4.42 -19.33 -19.40
N PRO A 305 3.17 -19.70 -19.69
CA PRO A 305 2.00 -19.02 -19.16
C PRO A 305 1.73 -19.30 -17.68
N LEU A 306 2.12 -20.45 -17.12
CA LEU A 306 1.71 -20.87 -15.76
C LEU A 306 2.62 -20.33 -14.66
N LEU A 307 3.93 -20.57 -14.75
CA LEU A 307 4.93 -20.18 -13.75
C LEU A 307 5.86 -19.04 -14.23
N GLY A 308 5.66 -18.57 -15.47
CA GLY A 308 6.46 -17.50 -16.04
C GLY A 308 7.88 -17.94 -16.40
N TRP A 309 8.74 -16.94 -16.53
CA TRP A 309 10.15 -17.14 -16.94
C TRP A 309 11.13 -17.16 -15.77
N GLY A 310 10.75 -16.72 -14.58
CA GLY A 310 11.71 -16.35 -13.55
C GLY A 310 12.58 -15.16 -13.97
N HIS A 311 13.53 -14.76 -13.14
CA HIS A 311 14.36 -13.59 -13.42
C HIS A 311 15.60 -13.92 -14.26
N ALA A 312 16.32 -14.99 -13.91
CA ALA A 312 17.56 -15.37 -14.59
C ALA A 312 17.30 -15.81 -16.03
N GLN A 313 16.29 -16.68 -16.23
CA GLN A 313 15.97 -17.21 -17.55
C GLN A 313 15.36 -16.14 -18.46
N TYR A 314 14.55 -15.21 -17.92
CA TYR A 314 14.03 -14.09 -18.68
C TYR A 314 15.14 -13.16 -19.19
N ASN A 315 16.14 -12.87 -18.37
CA ASN A 315 17.26 -12.03 -18.81
C ASN A 315 17.99 -12.63 -20.03
N THR A 316 18.19 -13.94 -20.05
CA THR A 316 18.78 -14.63 -21.21
C THR A 316 17.85 -14.52 -22.43
N HIS A 317 16.58 -14.87 -22.27
CA HIS A 317 15.58 -14.78 -23.33
C HIS A 317 15.43 -13.36 -23.90
N LEU A 318 15.48 -12.33 -23.04
CA LEU A 318 15.45 -10.93 -23.47
C LEU A 318 16.64 -10.59 -24.38
N GLN A 319 17.84 -11.08 -24.05
CA GLN A 319 19.02 -10.89 -24.92
C GLN A 319 18.86 -11.60 -26.28
N ASP A 320 18.22 -12.76 -26.29
CA ASP A 320 17.91 -13.48 -27.55
C ASP A 320 16.91 -12.67 -28.39
N LEU A 321 15.88 -12.07 -27.78
CA LEU A 321 14.93 -11.20 -28.49
C LEU A 321 15.59 -9.93 -29.05
N ILE A 322 16.53 -9.35 -28.32
CA ILE A 322 17.31 -8.20 -28.75
C ILE A 322 18.23 -8.57 -29.90
N SER A 323 18.96 -9.67 -29.78
CA SER A 323 19.88 -10.13 -30.83
C SER A 323 19.17 -10.51 -32.14
N ALA A 324 17.93 -11.01 -32.04
CA ALA A 324 17.04 -11.26 -33.17
C ALA A 324 16.39 -10.00 -33.75
N GLY A 325 16.67 -8.81 -33.21
CA GLY A 325 16.10 -7.53 -33.69
C GLY A 325 14.60 -7.37 -33.38
N ARG A 326 14.01 -8.21 -32.52
CA ARG A 326 12.58 -8.15 -32.19
C ARG A 326 12.25 -7.06 -31.16
N ILE A 327 13.23 -6.70 -30.32
CA ILE A 327 13.13 -5.74 -29.21
C ILE A 327 14.32 -4.79 -29.30
N ALA A 328 14.10 -3.50 -29.02
CA ALA A 328 15.15 -2.50 -28.99
C ALA A 328 16.18 -2.79 -27.89
N PRO A 329 17.50 -2.62 -28.13
CA PRO A 329 18.56 -2.94 -27.19
C PRO A 329 18.41 -2.25 -25.83
N PHE A 330 17.82 -1.06 -25.79
CA PHE A 330 17.61 -0.29 -24.57
C PHE A 330 16.72 -1.03 -23.55
N ALA A 331 15.81 -1.91 -23.98
CA ALA A 331 14.98 -2.71 -23.09
C ALA A 331 15.81 -3.60 -22.15
N GLY A 332 16.99 -4.05 -22.59
CA GLY A 332 17.94 -4.82 -21.78
C GLY A 332 18.60 -4.05 -20.64
N THR A 333 18.49 -2.72 -20.62
CA THR A 333 19.05 -1.88 -19.54
C THR A 333 18.06 -1.64 -18.41
N LEU A 334 16.78 -1.98 -18.59
CA LEU A 334 15.74 -1.78 -17.60
C LEU A 334 15.79 -2.87 -16.52
N SER A 335 15.65 -2.46 -15.28
CA SER A 335 15.63 -3.38 -14.12
C SER A 335 14.30 -4.11 -13.93
N ASN A 336 13.22 -3.64 -14.55
CA ASN A 336 11.87 -4.18 -14.47
C ASN A 336 10.96 -3.55 -15.52
N THR A 337 9.72 -4.08 -15.66
CA THR A 337 8.74 -3.63 -16.66
C THR A 337 8.05 -2.30 -16.33
N HIS A 338 8.27 -1.71 -15.17
CA HIS A 338 7.50 -0.55 -14.67
C HIS A 338 5.98 -0.75 -14.63
N ASN A 339 5.52 -2.00 -14.59
CA ASN A 339 4.13 -2.39 -14.40
C ASN A 339 4.08 -3.64 -13.52
N GLN A 340 3.49 -3.52 -12.33
CA GLN A 340 3.44 -4.58 -11.32
C GLN A 340 2.76 -5.86 -11.84
N PHE A 341 1.71 -5.70 -12.65
CA PHE A 341 0.92 -6.83 -13.13
C PHE A 341 1.67 -7.60 -14.21
N ILE A 342 2.26 -6.88 -15.16
CA ILE A 342 3.11 -7.48 -16.21
C ILE A 342 4.33 -8.13 -15.58
N GLU A 343 4.96 -7.49 -14.60
CA GLU A 343 6.12 -8.02 -13.89
C GLU A 343 5.83 -9.36 -13.22
N ILE A 344 4.72 -9.44 -12.47
CA ILE A 344 4.33 -10.70 -11.82
C ILE A 344 3.97 -11.75 -12.87
N TRP A 345 3.23 -11.38 -13.90
CA TRP A 345 2.83 -12.31 -14.95
C TRP A 345 4.03 -12.88 -15.69
N LEU A 346 4.99 -12.03 -16.01
CA LEU A 346 6.23 -12.39 -16.71
C LEU A 346 7.09 -13.37 -15.88
N HIS A 347 7.29 -13.08 -14.58
CA HIS A 347 8.23 -13.84 -13.75
C HIS A 347 7.60 -14.99 -12.96
N GLN A 348 6.31 -14.91 -12.63
CA GLN A 348 5.58 -15.91 -11.82
C GLN A 348 4.40 -16.54 -12.56
N GLY A 349 4.17 -16.13 -13.82
CA GLY A 349 3.09 -16.62 -14.66
C GLY A 349 1.70 -16.24 -14.18
N SER A 350 0.70 -16.88 -14.80
CA SER A 350 -0.71 -16.67 -14.45
C SER A 350 -1.04 -17.06 -13.01
N LEU A 351 -0.35 -18.04 -12.43
CA LEU A 351 -0.56 -18.42 -11.04
C LEU A 351 -0.18 -17.29 -10.09
N GLY A 352 0.98 -16.65 -10.31
CA GLY A 352 1.41 -15.50 -9.52
C GLY A 352 0.45 -14.32 -9.66
N LEU A 353 0.05 -14.01 -10.90
CA LEU A 353 -0.88 -12.92 -11.18
C LEU A 353 -2.24 -13.15 -10.54
N ILE A 354 -2.81 -14.36 -10.65
CA ILE A 354 -4.11 -14.71 -10.04
C ILE A 354 -4.05 -14.59 -8.51
N ALA A 355 -3.01 -15.12 -7.87
CA ALA A 355 -2.86 -15.03 -6.42
C ALA A 355 -2.76 -13.57 -5.96
N PHE A 356 -1.96 -12.76 -6.66
CA PHE A 356 -1.80 -11.35 -6.35
C PHE A 356 -3.10 -10.55 -6.55
N LEU A 357 -3.78 -10.73 -7.70
CA LEU A 357 -5.07 -10.08 -7.97
C LEU A 357 -6.13 -10.51 -6.95
N SER A 358 -6.16 -11.80 -6.58
CA SER A 358 -7.08 -12.29 -5.56
C SER A 358 -6.86 -11.63 -4.21
N LEU A 359 -5.61 -11.38 -3.81
CA LEU A 359 -5.28 -10.63 -2.58
C LEU A 359 -5.77 -9.18 -2.65
N LEU A 360 -5.53 -8.49 -3.77
CA LEU A 360 -5.99 -7.10 -3.95
C LEU A 360 -7.53 -7.03 -3.96
N ILE A 361 -8.18 -7.90 -4.73
CA ILE A 361 -9.64 -7.91 -4.87
C ILE A 361 -10.32 -8.29 -3.55
N ALA A 362 -9.84 -9.33 -2.86
CA ALA A 362 -10.41 -9.73 -1.57
C ALA A 362 -10.21 -8.63 -0.51
N GLY A 363 -8.99 -8.07 -0.42
CA GLY A 363 -8.72 -6.94 0.47
C GLY A 363 -9.64 -5.76 0.19
N PHE A 364 -9.76 -5.35 -1.07
CA PHE A 364 -10.67 -4.29 -1.48
C PHE A 364 -12.13 -4.61 -1.10
N TRP A 365 -12.62 -5.77 -1.51
CA TRP A 365 -14.00 -6.19 -1.32
C TRP A 365 -14.41 -6.26 0.15
N TYR A 366 -13.56 -6.83 1.01
CA TYR A 366 -13.87 -6.97 2.43
C TYR A 366 -13.95 -5.64 3.16
N PHE A 367 -13.15 -4.67 2.77
CA PHE A 367 -13.29 -3.30 3.28
C PHE A 367 -14.51 -2.59 2.68
N CYS A 368 -14.74 -2.72 1.37
CA CYS A 368 -15.86 -2.04 0.68
C CYS A 368 -17.23 -2.41 1.24
N ARG A 369 -17.43 -3.65 1.68
CA ARG A 369 -18.69 -4.09 2.33
C ARG A 369 -19.04 -3.27 3.57
N ARG A 370 -18.07 -2.58 4.17
CA ARG A 370 -18.20 -1.79 5.40
C ARG A 370 -18.18 -0.28 5.20
N LEU A 371 -18.06 0.19 3.95
CA LEU A 371 -18.09 1.62 3.63
C LEU A 371 -19.39 2.33 4.02
N ARG A 372 -20.46 1.59 4.23
CA ARG A 372 -21.77 2.11 4.66
C ARG A 372 -22.18 1.62 6.05
N ALA A 373 -21.25 1.12 6.85
CA ALA A 373 -21.52 0.69 8.22
C ALA A 373 -22.17 1.83 9.03
N PRO A 374 -23.08 1.53 9.97
CA PRO A 374 -23.71 2.56 10.83
C PRO A 374 -22.69 3.34 11.65
N ASP A 375 -21.69 2.67 12.22
CA ASP A 375 -20.64 3.29 13.01
C ASP A 375 -19.66 4.07 12.12
N PRO A 376 -19.38 5.36 12.43
CA PRO A 376 -18.51 6.20 11.64
C PRO A 376 -17.04 5.76 11.68
N THR A 377 -16.57 5.16 12.78
CA THR A 377 -15.19 4.67 12.91
C THR A 377 -14.97 3.47 12.00
N VAL A 378 -15.92 2.53 11.97
CA VAL A 378 -15.89 1.38 11.05
C VAL A 378 -15.85 1.86 9.60
N ARG A 379 -16.72 2.83 9.23
CA ARG A 379 -16.74 3.38 7.85
C ARG A 379 -15.42 4.01 7.43
N VAL A 380 -14.85 4.84 8.30
CA VAL A 380 -13.58 5.54 8.00
C VAL A 380 -12.43 4.55 7.89
N LEU A 381 -12.32 3.58 8.81
CA LEU A 381 -11.30 2.55 8.75
C LEU A 381 -11.49 1.64 7.52
N ALA A 382 -12.73 1.33 7.17
CA ALA A 382 -13.05 0.60 5.93
C ALA A 382 -12.64 1.39 4.67
N CYS A 383 -12.87 2.70 4.66
CA CYS A 383 -12.43 3.56 3.57
C CYS A 383 -10.91 3.60 3.45
N CYS A 384 -10.20 3.78 4.56
CA CYS A 384 -8.73 3.72 4.59
C CYS A 384 -8.20 2.36 4.11
N GLY A 385 -8.87 1.27 4.55
CA GLY A 385 -8.51 -0.09 4.15
C GLY A 385 -8.78 -0.39 2.68
N ALA A 386 -9.91 0.05 2.13
CA ALA A 386 -10.23 -0.10 0.70
C ALA A 386 -9.31 0.75 -0.18
N ALA A 387 -8.90 1.92 0.31
CA ALA A 387 -7.97 2.80 -0.40
C ALA A 387 -6.61 2.14 -0.66
N LEU A 388 -6.12 1.29 0.26
CA LEU A 388 -4.81 0.65 0.13
C LEU A 388 -4.69 -0.24 -1.13
N PRO A 389 -5.49 -1.31 -1.31
CA PRO A 389 -5.38 -2.14 -2.51
C PRO A 389 -5.75 -1.38 -3.77
N SER A 390 -6.67 -0.42 -3.71
CA SER A 390 -7.05 0.41 -4.87
C SER A 390 -5.93 1.33 -5.33
N ALA A 391 -5.28 2.02 -4.39
CA ALA A 391 -4.14 2.88 -4.68
C ALA A 391 -2.97 2.06 -5.22
N PHE A 392 -2.68 0.90 -4.60
CA PHE A 392 -1.60 0.02 -5.07
C PHE A 392 -1.90 -0.62 -6.44
N ALA A 393 -3.17 -0.88 -6.75
CA ALA A 393 -3.55 -1.28 -8.11
C ALA A 393 -3.27 -0.16 -9.12
N ALA A 394 -3.63 1.09 -8.80
CA ALA A 394 -3.37 2.24 -9.64
C ALA A 394 -1.86 2.52 -9.82
N PHE A 395 -1.08 2.48 -8.73
CA PHE A 395 0.38 2.65 -8.76
C PHE A 395 1.06 1.53 -9.54
N GLY A 396 0.55 0.31 -9.41
CA GLY A 396 1.03 -0.88 -10.13
C GLY A 396 0.94 -0.78 -11.65
N LEU A 397 0.06 0.06 -12.18
CA LEU A 397 0.00 0.32 -13.63
C LEU A 397 1.23 1.06 -14.16
N THR A 398 1.93 1.80 -13.30
CA THR A 398 3.02 2.69 -13.70
C THR A 398 4.37 2.37 -13.05
N GLN A 399 4.38 1.47 -12.05
CA GLN A 399 5.59 1.12 -11.30
C GLN A 399 5.49 -0.28 -10.67
N VAL A 400 6.62 -0.96 -10.53
CA VAL A 400 6.75 -2.20 -9.76
C VAL A 400 6.97 -1.83 -8.29
N ILE A 401 5.90 -1.31 -7.65
CA ILE A 401 5.99 -0.76 -6.28
C ILE A 401 6.22 -1.84 -5.23
N LEU A 402 5.62 -3.03 -5.39
CA LEU A 402 5.80 -4.17 -4.48
C LEU A 402 7.11 -4.92 -4.73
N GLY A 403 7.82 -4.63 -5.81
CA GLY A 403 9.18 -5.08 -6.04
C GLY A 403 10.22 -4.36 -5.15
N ARG A 404 9.81 -3.32 -4.42
CA ARG A 404 10.66 -2.56 -3.51
C ARG A 404 10.35 -2.88 -2.05
N ASN A 405 11.38 -2.93 -1.23
CA ASN A 405 11.26 -3.30 0.19
C ASN A 405 10.28 -2.41 0.96
N ASN A 406 10.35 -1.10 0.75
CA ASN A 406 9.44 -0.14 1.39
C ASN A 406 7.99 -0.29 0.89
N GLY A 407 7.79 -0.53 -0.42
CA GLY A 407 6.45 -0.71 -0.99
C GLY A 407 5.74 -1.95 -0.44
N VAL A 408 6.40 -3.10 -0.42
CA VAL A 408 5.79 -4.34 0.10
C VAL A 408 5.58 -4.25 1.62
N MET A 409 6.51 -3.67 2.37
CA MET A 409 6.35 -3.47 3.82
C MET A 409 5.21 -2.50 4.13
N PHE A 410 5.13 -1.38 3.39
CA PHE A 410 4.00 -0.45 3.54
C PHE A 410 2.67 -1.15 3.28
N PHE A 411 2.54 -1.90 2.19
CA PHE A 411 1.31 -2.60 1.84
C PHE A 411 0.91 -3.62 2.93
N LEU A 412 1.82 -4.50 3.33
CA LEU A 412 1.51 -5.60 4.26
C LEU A 412 1.24 -5.11 5.68
N VAL A 413 2.05 -4.18 6.20
CA VAL A 413 1.84 -3.58 7.54
C VAL A 413 0.52 -2.81 7.56
N SER A 414 0.27 -1.99 6.54
CA SER A 414 -0.98 -1.22 6.45
C SER A 414 -2.21 -2.11 6.34
N LEU A 415 -2.15 -3.17 5.53
CA LEU A 415 -3.25 -4.14 5.41
C LEU A 415 -3.55 -4.78 6.76
N ALA A 416 -2.53 -5.26 7.48
CA ALA A 416 -2.71 -5.91 8.78
C ALA A 416 -3.24 -4.94 9.84
N VAL A 417 -2.69 -3.72 9.90
CA VAL A 417 -3.09 -2.69 10.89
C VAL A 417 -4.51 -2.21 10.62
N LEU A 418 -4.84 -1.82 9.39
CA LEU A 418 -6.18 -1.32 9.03
C LEU A 418 -7.24 -2.41 9.18
N TRP A 419 -6.92 -3.63 8.80
CA TRP A 419 -7.81 -4.77 9.01
C TRP A 419 -8.11 -4.99 10.48
N ALA A 420 -7.08 -5.08 11.32
CA ALA A 420 -7.24 -5.29 12.76
C ALA A 420 -7.98 -4.13 13.44
N ALA A 421 -7.66 -2.88 13.07
CA ALA A 421 -8.33 -1.68 13.58
C ALA A 421 -9.81 -1.65 13.22
N MET A 422 -10.16 -1.96 11.97
CA MET A 422 -11.55 -2.03 11.52
C MET A 422 -12.33 -3.13 12.27
N ARG A 423 -11.73 -4.33 12.38
CA ARG A 423 -12.34 -5.45 13.13
C ARG A 423 -12.51 -5.16 14.62
N GLN A 424 -11.61 -4.35 15.20
CA GLN A 424 -11.79 -3.85 16.56
C GLN A 424 -12.97 -2.87 16.65
N ALA A 425 -13.07 -1.91 15.73
CA ALA A 425 -14.15 -0.94 15.71
C ALA A 425 -15.53 -1.61 15.51
N GLU A 426 -15.61 -2.68 14.69
CA GLU A 426 -16.85 -3.49 14.57
C GLU A 426 -17.28 -4.07 15.91
N ARG A 427 -16.36 -4.67 16.67
CA ARG A 427 -16.65 -5.22 18.00
C ARG A 427 -17.08 -4.15 18.99
N ASP A 428 -16.38 -3.01 19.00
CA ASP A 428 -16.70 -1.89 19.89
C ASP A 428 -18.10 -1.33 19.58
N ALA A 429 -18.52 -1.30 18.32
CA ALA A 429 -19.86 -0.88 17.89
C ALA A 429 -20.95 -1.90 18.29
N GLU A 430 -20.66 -3.20 18.22
CA GLU A 430 -21.59 -4.26 18.64
C GLU A 430 -21.81 -4.25 20.17
N THR A 431 -20.77 -3.99 20.95
CA THR A 431 -20.85 -3.97 22.42
C THR A 431 -21.35 -2.64 23.01
N GLY A 432 -21.14 -1.52 22.32
CA GLY A 432 -21.61 -0.19 22.74
C GLY A 432 -23.07 0.12 22.38
N GLY A 433 -23.73 -0.73 21.58
CA GLY A 433 -25.14 -0.64 21.20
C GLY A 433 -26.09 -1.49 22.03
N ALA A 434 -25.57 -2.25 23.00
CA ALA A 434 -26.31 -3.02 24.00
C ALA A 434 -26.36 -2.28 25.34
#